data_4959ec8691e12b12c0d299e25252b029
#
_entry.id   4959ec8691e12b12c0d299e25252b029
#
_cell.length_a   1.000
_cell.length_b   1.000
_cell.length_c   1.000
_cell.angle_alpha   90.00
_cell.angle_beta   90.00
_cell.angle_gamma   90.00
#
_symmetry.space_group_name_H-M   'P 1'
#
loop_
_entity.id
_entity.type
_entity.pdbx_description
1 polymer ?
#
loop_
_entity_poly.entity_id
_entity_poly.type
_entity_poly.pdbx_seq_one_letter_code
_entity_poly.pdbx_strand_id
1 'polypeptide(L)'
;MKNLLFLLNALQRSVLCFMLLTSAFAISFTSCSDDDEDIPQGGEIDFGVPPSVVDGVRPTEASGVKISYNEDGTIRNAEVDGCTFTFNYAATRAAGSRKLNSITADRSDGGSTESWKADNFVLLSNGFIGGYRLAYSMNDSRNDWWEKEENNYQFSYQDDGKIEKINMAVTASDAEEGPFSDSGSYSYTYDQNGGLRKIVGTSHGFTYFEQEYEYSSDFANKYNTMLLTLAPEDLISSDAVFRILAVTGFLGNASKKLPQKANLSYKDPEYPEDNETETWNLVYDISSNGVINWYSVNGQQYTCKFIDADHVEIQ
;
A
#
# COMPACT_ATOMS: atom_id res chain seq x y z
N MET A 1 -11.84 -13.26 3.55
CA MET A 1 -11.63 -14.61 2.99
C MET A 1 -12.37 -14.87 1.67
N LYS A 2 -13.53 -14.29 1.38
CA LYS A 2 -14.20 -14.48 0.07
C LYS A 2 -13.55 -13.68 -1.07
N ASN A 3 -13.02 -12.50 -0.79
CA ASN A 3 -12.45 -11.59 -1.81
C ASN A 3 -11.03 -12.01 -2.26
N LEU A 4 -10.26 -12.66 -1.41
CA LEU A 4 -8.97 -13.25 -1.79
C LEU A 4 -9.16 -14.40 -2.80
N LEU A 5 -10.25 -15.18 -2.62
CA LEU A 5 -10.62 -16.22 -3.59
C LEU A 5 -11.06 -15.64 -4.95
N PHE A 6 -11.58 -14.42 -4.98
CA PHE A 6 -12.04 -13.77 -6.22
C PHE A 6 -10.86 -13.27 -7.06
N LEU A 7 -9.86 -12.62 -6.45
CA LEU A 7 -8.61 -12.23 -7.11
C LEU A 7 -7.82 -13.46 -7.61
N LEU A 8 -7.70 -14.50 -6.79
CA LEU A 8 -7.13 -15.79 -7.19
C LEU A 8 -7.93 -16.46 -8.33
N ASN A 9 -9.27 -16.43 -8.28
CA ASN A 9 -10.10 -16.99 -9.35
C ASN A 9 -10.10 -16.16 -10.64
N ALA A 10 -10.01 -14.84 -10.57
CA ALA A 10 -9.86 -13.98 -11.75
C ALA A 10 -8.49 -14.19 -12.39
N LEU A 11 -7.41 -14.27 -11.59
CA LEU A 11 -6.07 -14.63 -12.05
C LEU A 11 -6.01 -16.06 -12.59
N GLN A 12 -6.61 -17.05 -11.92
CA GLN A 12 -6.62 -18.45 -12.38
C GLN A 12 -7.39 -18.66 -13.70
N ARG A 13 -8.45 -17.89 -13.95
CA ARG A 13 -9.24 -18.01 -15.20
C ARG A 13 -8.56 -17.36 -16.40
N SER A 14 -7.78 -16.29 -16.19
CA SER A 14 -7.00 -15.64 -17.27
C SER A 14 -5.89 -16.54 -17.83
N VAL A 15 -5.33 -17.45 -17.03
CA VAL A 15 -4.24 -18.35 -17.43
C VAL A 15 -4.70 -19.43 -18.44
N LEU A 16 -5.97 -19.85 -18.38
CA LEU A 16 -6.47 -20.91 -19.29
C LEU A 16 -6.57 -20.50 -20.77
N CYS A 17 -6.65 -19.19 -21.06
CA CYS A 17 -6.75 -18.68 -22.45
C CYS A 17 -5.42 -18.37 -23.12
N PHE A 18 -4.29 -18.35 -22.40
CA PHE A 18 -2.99 -17.85 -22.91
C PHE A 18 -2.08 -18.90 -23.56
N MET A 19 -2.48 -20.16 -23.69
CA MET A 19 -1.65 -21.17 -24.37
C MET A 19 -1.59 -21.06 -25.90
N LEU A 20 -2.13 -20.03 -26.53
CA LEU A 20 -2.20 -19.97 -28.02
C LEU A 20 -1.55 -18.76 -28.67
N LEU A 21 -0.85 -17.88 -28.01
CA LEU A 21 -0.17 -16.73 -28.65
C LEU A 21 1.23 -16.48 -28.08
N THR A 22 2.17 -17.41 -28.40
CA THR A 22 3.60 -17.13 -28.29
C THR A 22 4.06 -16.34 -29.51
N SER A 23 4.20 -15.02 -29.39
CA SER A 23 5.08 -14.26 -30.28
C SER A 23 5.91 -13.26 -29.45
N ALA A 24 7.21 -13.49 -29.53
CA ALA A 24 8.30 -12.79 -28.88
C ALA A 24 8.20 -11.26 -28.96
N PHE A 25 8.21 -10.59 -27.79
CA PHE A 25 8.78 -9.26 -27.66
C PHE A 25 9.88 -9.30 -26.60
N ALA A 26 11.10 -9.51 -27.08
CA ALA A 26 12.29 -9.21 -26.30
C ALA A 26 12.40 -7.67 -26.20
N ILE A 27 12.01 -7.09 -25.07
CA ILE A 27 12.36 -5.72 -24.76
C ILE A 27 13.79 -5.75 -24.19
N SER A 28 14.74 -5.46 -25.07
CA SER A 28 16.11 -5.19 -24.71
C SER A 28 16.15 -3.90 -23.86
N PHE A 29 16.49 -4.04 -22.61
CA PHE A 29 16.97 -2.90 -21.83
C PHE A 29 18.36 -2.51 -22.37
N THR A 30 18.39 -1.63 -23.36
CA THR A 30 19.62 -0.96 -23.73
C THR A 30 19.95 0.04 -22.62
N SER A 31 20.97 -0.30 -21.85
CA SER A 31 21.73 0.66 -21.08
C SER A 31 22.19 1.76 -22.02
N CYS A 32 21.58 2.95 -21.96
CA CYS A 32 22.19 4.15 -22.52
C CYS A 32 23.14 4.71 -21.48
N SER A 33 24.38 4.77 -21.90
CA SER A 33 25.53 5.40 -21.28
C SER A 33 25.36 6.92 -21.17
N ASP A 34 25.93 7.43 -20.09
CA ASP A 34 26.60 8.71 -19.96
C ASP A 34 25.92 9.95 -20.56
N ASP A 35 25.08 10.60 -19.78
CA ASP A 35 25.08 12.04 -19.62
C ASP A 35 25.08 12.32 -18.14
N ASP A 36 26.24 12.78 -17.63
CA ASP A 36 26.43 13.35 -16.30
C ASP A 36 25.59 14.66 -16.19
N GLU A 37 24.28 14.53 -16.07
CA GLU A 37 23.50 15.58 -15.45
C GLU A 37 23.77 15.51 -13.95
N ASP A 38 24.43 16.55 -13.42
CA ASP A 38 24.61 16.81 -12.00
C ASP A 38 23.31 16.57 -11.25
N ILE A 39 23.10 15.36 -10.76
CA ILE A 39 22.08 15.07 -9.75
C ILE A 39 22.49 15.93 -8.56
N PRO A 40 21.66 16.92 -8.13
CA PRO A 40 21.96 17.67 -6.93
C PRO A 40 22.25 16.64 -5.84
N GLN A 41 23.43 16.71 -5.23
CA GLN A 41 23.76 15.94 -4.03
C GLN A 41 22.80 16.42 -2.93
N GLY A 42 21.56 15.95 -2.98
CA GLY A 42 20.58 16.10 -1.93
C GLY A 42 21.18 15.48 -0.68
N GLY A 43 21.20 16.22 0.41
CA GLY A 43 21.65 15.73 1.70
C GLY A 43 21.00 14.37 1.97
N GLU A 44 21.74 13.48 2.61
CA GLU A 44 21.30 12.11 2.97
C GLU A 44 19.95 12.20 3.65
N ILE A 45 18.89 11.74 2.95
CA ILE A 45 17.51 11.83 3.45
C ILE A 45 17.38 10.75 4.52
N ASP A 46 17.06 11.18 5.75
CA ASP A 46 16.82 10.27 6.86
C ASP A 46 15.46 9.54 6.66
N PHE A 47 15.49 8.23 6.56
CA PHE A 47 14.30 7.37 6.42
C PHE A 47 13.58 7.17 7.78
N GLY A 48 13.85 8.02 8.78
CA GLY A 48 13.37 7.81 10.15
C GLY A 48 11.93 8.25 10.38
N VAL A 49 11.54 9.40 9.84
CA VAL A 49 10.22 10.00 10.08
C VAL A 49 9.52 10.23 8.75
N PRO A 50 8.29 9.71 8.56
CA PRO A 50 7.53 9.91 7.33
C PRO A 50 7.30 11.39 7.06
N PRO A 51 7.46 11.87 5.80
CA PRO A 51 7.29 13.28 5.46
C PRO A 51 5.87 13.80 5.67
N SER A 52 4.87 12.90 5.69
CA SER A 52 3.46 13.26 5.89
C SER A 52 3.08 13.52 7.36
N VAL A 53 4.01 13.34 8.29
CA VAL A 53 3.77 13.62 9.71
C VAL A 53 3.51 15.11 9.93
N VAL A 54 2.33 15.44 10.44
CA VAL A 54 1.90 16.82 10.75
C VAL A 54 2.09 17.07 12.23
N ASP A 55 2.77 18.17 12.57
CA ASP A 55 3.01 18.59 13.98
C ASP A 55 3.64 17.51 14.87
N GLY A 56 4.42 16.59 14.28
CA GLY A 56 5.02 15.46 14.99
C GLY A 56 4.04 14.35 15.39
N VAL A 57 2.76 14.47 15.01
CA VAL A 57 1.71 13.50 15.37
C VAL A 57 1.82 12.24 14.47
N ARG A 58 1.87 11.08 15.12
CA ARG A 58 2.05 9.78 14.46
C ARG A 58 0.99 8.79 14.91
N PRO A 59 0.46 7.95 14.01
CA PRO A 59 -0.49 6.90 14.40
C PRO A 59 0.21 5.78 15.17
N THR A 60 -0.37 5.33 16.27
CA THR A 60 0.00 4.07 16.95
C THR A 60 -0.99 2.97 16.65
N GLU A 61 -2.21 3.33 16.22
CA GLU A 61 -3.21 2.40 15.73
C GLU A 61 -4.07 3.11 14.68
N ALA A 62 -4.18 2.56 13.49
CA ALA A 62 -5.13 3.00 12.47
C ALA A 62 -5.35 1.89 11.45
N SER A 63 -6.58 1.77 10.94
CA SER A 63 -6.87 0.87 9.82
C SER A 63 -6.51 -0.60 10.08
N GLY A 64 -6.62 -1.06 11.31
CA GLY A 64 -6.23 -2.42 11.71
C GLY A 64 -4.72 -2.64 11.81
N VAL A 65 -3.91 -1.59 11.66
CA VAL A 65 -2.46 -1.61 11.85
C VAL A 65 -2.13 -1.04 13.23
N LYS A 66 -1.37 -1.77 14.06
CA LYS A 66 -0.80 -1.27 15.32
C LYS A 66 0.69 -1.04 15.12
N ILE A 67 1.18 0.13 15.53
CA ILE A 67 2.55 0.58 15.25
C ILE A 67 3.27 0.88 16.55
N SER A 68 4.50 0.41 16.68
CA SER A 68 5.38 0.80 17.78
C SER A 68 6.65 1.46 17.24
N TYR A 69 7.11 2.47 17.98
CA TYR A 69 8.24 3.31 17.61
C TYR A 69 9.44 3.05 18.52
N ASN A 70 10.63 3.31 18.02
CA ASN A 70 11.86 3.45 18.80
C ASN A 70 11.89 4.84 19.47
N GLU A 71 12.79 5.04 20.42
CA GLU A 71 12.99 6.33 21.11
C GLU A 71 13.36 7.47 20.14
N ASP A 72 14.02 7.17 19.03
CA ASP A 72 14.37 8.13 17.97
C ASP A 72 13.21 8.42 17.01
N GLY A 73 12.04 7.85 17.24
CA GLY A 73 10.84 8.03 16.44
C GLY A 73 10.77 7.19 15.16
N THR A 74 11.76 6.37 14.86
CA THR A 74 11.69 5.39 13.77
C THR A 74 10.70 4.27 14.14
N ILE A 75 10.07 3.65 13.13
CA ILE A 75 9.15 2.52 13.38
C ILE A 75 9.98 1.31 13.82
N ARG A 76 9.62 0.69 14.93
CA ARG A 76 10.23 -0.56 15.39
C ARG A 76 9.57 -1.76 14.74
N ASN A 77 8.23 -1.85 14.89
CA ASN A 77 7.42 -2.90 14.27
C ASN A 77 5.99 -2.42 14.04
N ALA A 78 5.28 -3.16 13.21
CA ALA A 78 3.85 -3.00 13.00
C ALA A 78 3.16 -4.37 13.08
N GLU A 79 1.95 -4.43 13.67
CA GLU A 79 1.11 -5.62 13.73
C GLU A 79 -0.07 -5.46 12.78
N VAL A 80 -0.27 -6.44 11.91
CA VAL A 80 -1.37 -6.49 10.94
C VAL A 80 -1.89 -7.90 10.89
N ASP A 81 -3.19 -8.10 11.11
CA ASP A 81 -3.88 -9.39 11.03
C ASP A 81 -3.20 -10.50 11.87
N GLY A 82 -2.67 -10.12 13.04
CA GLY A 82 -1.97 -11.00 13.96
C GLY A 82 -0.54 -11.36 13.56
N CYS A 83 -0.01 -10.76 12.49
CA CYS A 83 1.37 -10.90 12.06
C CYS A 83 2.19 -9.67 12.43
N THR A 84 3.41 -9.86 12.95
CA THR A 84 4.32 -8.78 13.34
C THR A 84 5.37 -8.54 12.27
N PHE A 85 5.35 -7.35 11.69
CA PHE A 85 6.32 -6.86 10.71
C PHE A 85 7.42 -6.05 11.41
N THR A 86 8.66 -6.48 11.26
CA THR A 86 9.84 -5.85 11.86
C THR A 86 10.54 -4.95 10.86
N PHE A 87 10.84 -3.72 11.27
CA PHE A 87 11.56 -2.74 10.46
C PHE A 87 13.06 -2.82 10.74
N ASN A 88 13.84 -3.15 9.73
CA ASN A 88 15.29 -3.32 9.81
C ASN A 88 16.00 -2.12 9.18
N TYR A 89 16.76 -1.39 9.97
CA TYR A 89 17.48 -0.20 9.54
C TYR A 89 18.97 -0.47 9.40
N ALA A 90 19.59 0.05 8.35
CA ALA A 90 21.03 0.13 8.21
C ALA A 90 21.54 1.48 8.73
N ALA A 91 22.69 1.49 9.38
CA ALA A 91 23.40 2.73 9.71
C ALA A 91 23.85 3.42 8.43
N THR A 92 23.63 4.73 8.34
CA THR A 92 24.17 5.54 7.24
C THR A 92 25.50 6.18 7.65
N ARG A 93 26.21 6.78 6.68
CA ARG A 93 27.49 7.48 6.97
C ARG A 93 27.27 8.78 7.74
N ALA A 94 26.10 9.39 7.65
CA ALA A 94 25.75 10.57 8.44
C ALA A 94 25.45 10.16 9.88
N ALA A 95 26.08 10.81 10.84
CA ALA A 95 25.91 10.50 12.26
C ALA A 95 24.44 10.67 12.67
N GLY A 96 23.80 9.57 13.10
CA GLY A 96 22.42 9.56 13.60
C GLY A 96 21.34 9.30 12.56
N SER A 97 21.66 9.26 11.26
CA SER A 97 20.64 8.90 10.25
C SER A 97 20.59 7.39 10.02
N ARG A 98 19.40 6.87 9.74
CA ARG A 98 19.14 5.45 9.47
C ARG A 98 18.41 5.29 8.13
N LYS A 99 18.79 4.28 7.38
CA LYS A 99 18.11 3.91 6.14
C LYS A 99 17.29 2.65 6.37
N LEU A 100 16.01 2.68 6.04
CA LEU A 100 15.18 1.46 6.02
C LEU A 100 15.77 0.50 4.98
N ASN A 101 16.20 -0.65 5.45
CA ASN A 101 16.81 -1.69 4.62
C ASN A 101 15.78 -2.73 4.20
N SER A 102 14.97 -3.19 5.16
CA SER A 102 13.89 -4.15 4.89
C SER A 102 12.81 -4.10 5.95
N ILE A 103 11.62 -4.59 5.56
CA ILE A 103 10.53 -4.95 6.47
C ILE A 103 10.32 -6.44 6.32
N THR A 104 10.32 -7.19 7.43
CA THR A 104 10.22 -8.66 7.40
C THR A 104 9.17 -9.14 8.38
N ALA A 105 8.48 -10.22 8.02
CA ALA A 105 7.57 -10.93 8.91
C ALA A 105 7.55 -12.42 8.55
N ASP A 106 7.37 -13.26 9.58
CA ASP A 106 7.16 -14.68 9.43
C ASP A 106 5.97 -15.10 10.29
N ARG A 107 5.15 -16.02 9.78
CA ARG A 107 4.03 -16.63 10.48
C ARG A 107 4.08 -18.14 10.31
N SER A 108 3.82 -18.87 11.40
CA SER A 108 3.68 -20.32 11.36
C SER A 108 2.41 -20.73 12.07
N ASP A 109 1.61 -21.55 11.43
CA ASP A 109 0.37 -22.10 11.99
C ASP A 109 0.14 -23.54 11.51
N GLY A 110 0.19 -24.47 12.46
CA GLY A 110 -0.28 -25.86 12.28
C GLY A 110 0.30 -26.63 11.09
N GLY A 111 1.50 -26.28 10.59
CA GLY A 111 2.15 -26.89 9.43
C GLY A 111 2.20 -26.01 8.19
N SER A 112 1.58 -24.83 8.22
CA SER A 112 1.79 -23.77 7.25
C SER A 112 2.81 -22.76 7.76
N THR A 113 3.67 -22.29 6.86
CA THR A 113 4.61 -21.19 7.10
C THR A 113 4.45 -20.14 6.02
N GLU A 114 4.41 -18.88 6.43
CA GLU A 114 4.35 -17.74 5.53
C GLU A 114 5.48 -16.78 5.87
N SER A 115 6.08 -16.17 4.87
CA SER A 115 7.09 -15.14 5.06
C SER A 115 6.90 -13.97 4.10
N TRP A 116 7.17 -12.77 4.60
CA TRP A 116 7.13 -11.51 3.86
C TRP A 116 8.48 -10.81 3.99
N LYS A 117 8.96 -10.27 2.88
CA LYS A 117 10.14 -9.42 2.88
C LYS A 117 9.95 -8.29 1.89
N ALA A 118 9.83 -7.06 2.40
CA ALA A 118 9.94 -5.86 1.57
C ALA A 118 11.36 -5.31 1.65
N ASP A 119 11.95 -5.00 0.49
CA ASP A 119 13.29 -4.43 0.37
C ASP A 119 13.42 -3.55 -0.89
N ASN A 120 14.64 -3.15 -1.25
CA ASN A 120 14.92 -2.29 -2.41
C ASN A 120 14.15 -0.97 -2.38
N PHE A 121 13.97 -0.39 -1.18
CA PHE A 121 13.28 0.88 -1.04
C PHE A 121 14.01 2.00 -1.78
N VAL A 122 13.29 2.67 -2.67
CA VAL A 122 13.72 3.90 -3.35
C VAL A 122 13.07 5.08 -2.64
N LEU A 123 13.89 6.00 -2.13
CA LEU A 123 13.41 7.22 -1.50
C LEU A 123 13.54 8.39 -2.47
N LEU A 124 12.47 9.14 -2.66
CA LEU A 124 12.47 10.35 -3.49
C LEU A 124 12.98 11.56 -2.71
N SER A 125 13.34 12.63 -3.42
CA SER A 125 13.84 13.87 -2.82
C SER A 125 12.84 14.54 -1.87
N ASN A 126 11.54 14.28 -2.01
CA ASN A 126 10.49 14.74 -1.10
C ASN A 126 10.34 13.85 0.16
N GLY A 127 11.14 12.80 0.29
CA GLY A 127 11.13 11.87 1.43
C GLY A 127 10.10 10.74 1.35
N PHE A 128 9.23 10.70 0.33
CA PHE A 128 8.31 9.61 0.12
C PHE A 128 8.97 8.42 -0.59
N ILE A 129 8.41 7.24 -0.39
CA ILE A 129 8.84 6.03 -1.10
C ILE A 129 8.46 6.12 -2.57
N GLY A 130 9.45 6.11 -3.47
CA GLY A 130 9.24 6.03 -4.91
C GLY A 130 9.09 4.62 -5.45
N GLY A 131 9.43 3.59 -4.64
CA GLY A 131 9.25 2.20 -4.98
C GLY A 131 9.83 1.25 -3.94
N TYR A 132 9.38 0.00 -3.97
CA TYR A 132 9.94 -1.12 -3.21
C TYR A 132 9.59 -2.45 -3.88
N ARG A 133 10.29 -3.50 -3.47
CA ARG A 133 9.96 -4.88 -3.81
C ARG A 133 9.40 -5.58 -2.58
N LEU A 134 8.30 -6.33 -2.75
CA LEU A 134 7.75 -7.24 -1.75
C LEU A 134 7.87 -8.67 -2.26
N ALA A 135 8.55 -9.52 -1.52
CA ALA A 135 8.57 -10.96 -1.74
C ALA A 135 7.70 -11.63 -0.67
N TYR A 136 6.78 -12.47 -1.10
CA TYR A 136 5.94 -13.32 -0.28
C TYR A 136 6.22 -14.78 -0.59
N SER A 137 6.18 -15.64 0.41
CA SER A 137 6.17 -17.09 0.21
C SER A 137 5.34 -17.79 1.25
N MET A 138 4.63 -18.84 0.82
CA MET A 138 3.86 -19.73 1.67
C MET A 138 4.28 -21.18 1.40
N ASN A 139 4.30 -21.99 2.46
CA ASN A 139 4.50 -23.43 2.37
C ASN A 139 3.52 -24.13 3.35
N ASP A 140 2.65 -24.98 2.86
CA ASP A 140 1.78 -25.84 3.67
C ASP A 140 2.19 -27.30 3.52
N SER A 141 2.95 -27.79 4.49
CA SER A 141 3.48 -29.15 4.51
C SER A 141 2.40 -30.24 4.66
N ARG A 142 1.17 -29.87 5.04
CA ARG A 142 0.04 -30.83 5.17
C ARG A 142 -0.55 -31.19 3.81
N ASN A 143 -0.51 -30.24 2.87
CA ASN A 143 -1.12 -30.36 1.55
C ASN A 143 -0.08 -30.45 0.43
N ASP A 144 1.22 -30.46 0.76
CA ASP A 144 2.33 -30.36 -0.20
C ASP A 144 2.19 -29.14 -1.14
N TRP A 145 1.67 -28.04 -0.57
CA TRP A 145 1.40 -26.81 -1.29
C TRP A 145 2.46 -25.74 -0.99
N TRP A 146 2.90 -25.05 -2.02
CA TRP A 146 3.74 -23.87 -1.88
C TRP A 146 3.34 -22.79 -2.87
N GLU A 147 3.57 -21.54 -2.51
CA GLU A 147 3.35 -20.34 -3.31
C GLU A 147 4.48 -19.35 -3.10
N LYS A 148 4.88 -18.65 -4.15
CA LYS A 148 5.83 -17.55 -4.11
C LYS A 148 5.33 -16.43 -4.99
N GLU A 149 5.43 -15.22 -4.48
CA GLU A 149 5.04 -14.01 -5.19
C GLU A 149 6.11 -12.92 -4.98
N GLU A 150 6.39 -12.17 -6.01
CA GLU A 150 7.22 -10.98 -5.96
C GLU A 150 6.48 -9.82 -6.62
N ASN A 151 6.22 -8.76 -5.85
CA ASN A 151 5.59 -7.52 -6.29
C ASN A 151 6.61 -6.41 -6.32
N ASN A 152 6.69 -5.71 -7.45
CA ASN A 152 7.53 -4.53 -7.62
C ASN A 152 6.62 -3.31 -7.77
N TYR A 153 6.67 -2.40 -6.79
CA TYR A 153 5.88 -1.19 -6.74
C TYR A 153 6.69 0.03 -7.17
N GLN A 154 6.05 0.92 -7.93
CA GLN A 154 6.57 2.25 -8.27
C GLN A 154 5.49 3.30 -8.05
N PHE A 155 5.82 4.38 -7.34
CA PHE A 155 4.91 5.45 -6.98
C PHE A 155 5.32 6.75 -7.67
N SER A 156 4.34 7.48 -8.20
CA SER A 156 4.48 8.88 -8.59
C SER A 156 3.55 9.75 -7.77
N TYR A 157 3.95 11.02 -7.59
CA TYR A 157 3.29 11.95 -6.71
C TYR A 157 3.03 13.27 -7.43
N GLN A 158 1.93 13.94 -7.07
CA GLN A 158 1.68 15.33 -7.42
C GLN A 158 2.66 16.26 -6.66
N ASP A 159 2.77 17.52 -7.08
CA ASP A 159 3.65 18.51 -6.44
C ASP A 159 3.34 18.70 -4.93
N ASP A 160 2.10 18.46 -4.51
CA ASP A 160 1.68 18.55 -3.11
C ASP A 160 1.89 17.24 -2.33
N GLY A 161 2.58 16.26 -2.90
CA GLY A 161 2.94 15.00 -2.27
C GLY A 161 1.85 13.95 -2.21
N LYS A 162 0.69 14.15 -2.84
CA LYS A 162 -0.34 13.11 -2.95
C LYS A 162 0.03 12.09 -4.02
N ILE A 163 -0.33 10.82 -3.81
CA ILE A 163 -0.13 9.77 -4.82
C ILE A 163 -0.88 10.18 -6.10
N GLU A 164 -0.17 10.19 -7.21
CA GLU A 164 -0.73 10.35 -8.55
C GLU A 164 -0.99 8.99 -9.19
N LYS A 165 0.00 8.10 -9.09
CA LYS A 165 -0.07 6.78 -9.70
C LYS A 165 0.76 5.76 -8.93
N ILE A 166 0.26 4.52 -8.90
CA ILE A 166 0.99 3.32 -8.48
C ILE A 166 1.11 2.42 -9.70
N ASN A 167 2.32 2.03 -10.10
CA ASN A 167 2.55 0.94 -11.04
C ASN A 167 2.98 -0.30 -10.26
N MET A 168 2.50 -1.45 -10.67
CA MET A 168 2.80 -2.74 -10.05
C MET A 168 3.17 -3.75 -11.13
N ALA A 169 4.23 -4.51 -10.88
CA ALA A 169 4.59 -5.69 -11.66
C ALA A 169 4.68 -6.88 -10.71
N VAL A 170 3.99 -7.95 -11.03
CA VAL A 170 3.86 -9.16 -10.23
C VAL A 170 4.53 -10.32 -10.97
N THR A 171 5.31 -11.12 -10.26
CA THR A 171 5.71 -12.45 -10.71
C THR A 171 5.33 -13.43 -9.62
N ALA A 172 4.64 -14.51 -9.98
CA ALA A 172 4.23 -15.52 -9.02
C ALA A 172 4.44 -16.92 -9.58
N SER A 173 4.48 -17.90 -8.69
CA SER A 173 4.54 -19.32 -9.01
C SER A 173 4.00 -20.13 -7.83
N ASP A 174 3.33 -21.22 -8.12
CA ASP A 174 2.80 -22.14 -7.12
C ASP A 174 3.08 -23.61 -7.49
N ALA A 175 2.54 -24.53 -6.67
CA ALA A 175 2.75 -25.96 -6.83
C ALA A 175 2.05 -26.54 -8.07
N GLU A 176 1.05 -25.87 -8.65
CA GLU A 176 0.22 -26.40 -9.72
C GLU A 176 0.50 -25.74 -11.09
N GLU A 177 0.59 -24.41 -11.13
CA GLU A 177 0.53 -23.66 -12.39
C GLU A 177 1.90 -23.18 -12.90
N GLY A 178 2.94 -23.20 -12.08
CA GLY A 178 4.25 -22.70 -12.44
C GLY A 178 4.33 -21.16 -12.51
N PRO A 179 5.40 -20.59 -13.12
CA PRO A 179 5.61 -19.14 -13.06
C PRO A 179 4.72 -18.38 -14.05
N PHE A 180 4.12 -17.29 -13.56
CA PHE A 180 3.42 -16.29 -14.36
C PHE A 180 3.87 -14.88 -14.02
N SER A 181 3.56 -13.92 -14.90
CA SER A 181 3.85 -12.51 -14.68
C SER A 181 2.68 -11.65 -15.13
N ASP A 182 2.38 -10.60 -14.36
CA ASP A 182 1.35 -9.62 -14.67
C ASP A 182 1.82 -8.20 -14.32
N SER A 183 1.09 -7.19 -14.81
CA SER A 183 1.34 -5.80 -14.47
C SER A 183 0.05 -4.99 -14.50
N GLY A 184 -0.03 -4.05 -13.58
CA GLY A 184 -1.17 -3.16 -13.46
C GLY A 184 -0.78 -1.78 -12.95
N SER A 185 -1.76 -0.91 -12.87
CA SER A 185 -1.57 0.39 -12.24
C SER A 185 -2.85 0.95 -11.64
N TYR A 186 -2.69 1.79 -10.62
CA TYR A 186 -3.76 2.60 -10.03
C TYR A 186 -3.48 4.07 -10.27
N SER A 187 -4.46 4.80 -10.78
CA SER A 187 -4.39 6.24 -11.00
C SER A 187 -5.35 6.97 -10.06
N TYR A 188 -4.88 8.05 -9.44
CA TYR A 188 -5.61 8.83 -8.44
C TYR A 188 -6.04 10.17 -9.01
N THR A 189 -7.27 10.57 -8.76
CA THR A 189 -7.80 11.87 -9.17
C THR A 189 -8.32 12.62 -7.94
N TYR A 190 -7.95 13.88 -7.80
CA TYR A 190 -8.36 14.73 -6.68
C TYR A 190 -9.20 15.92 -7.17
N ASP A 191 -10.04 16.46 -6.29
CA ASP A 191 -10.76 17.69 -6.53
C ASP A 191 -9.88 18.93 -6.29
N GLN A 192 -10.38 20.11 -6.62
CA GLN A 192 -9.67 21.38 -6.46
C GLN A 192 -9.33 21.72 -4.98
N ASN A 193 -10.00 21.10 -4.02
CA ASN A 193 -9.78 21.27 -2.60
C ASN A 193 -8.84 20.20 -2.01
N GLY A 194 -8.33 19.29 -2.85
CA GLY A 194 -7.45 18.20 -2.47
C GLY A 194 -8.16 16.99 -1.85
N GLY A 195 -9.47 16.87 -2.03
CA GLY A 195 -10.24 15.66 -1.71
C GLY A 195 -10.04 14.60 -2.78
N LEU A 196 -9.82 13.33 -2.40
CA LEU A 196 -9.69 12.21 -3.33
C LEU A 196 -11.04 11.94 -4.01
N ARG A 197 -11.10 12.04 -5.33
CA ARG A 197 -12.33 11.83 -6.10
C ARG A 197 -12.48 10.40 -6.60
N LYS A 198 -11.40 9.84 -7.13
CA LYS A 198 -11.48 8.55 -7.81
C LYS A 198 -10.12 7.85 -7.80
N ILE A 199 -10.16 6.54 -7.66
CA ILE A 199 -9.06 5.62 -7.96
C ILE A 199 -9.51 4.72 -9.11
N VAL A 200 -8.64 4.51 -10.10
CA VAL A 200 -8.88 3.63 -11.24
C VAL A 200 -7.76 2.62 -11.34
N GLY A 201 -8.08 1.34 -11.24
CA GLY A 201 -7.18 0.22 -11.46
C GLY A 201 -7.24 -0.28 -12.89
N THR A 202 -6.08 -0.46 -13.52
CA THR A 202 -5.95 -0.98 -14.89
C THR A 202 -4.96 -2.12 -14.95
N SER A 203 -5.28 -3.18 -15.69
CA SER A 203 -4.37 -4.25 -16.05
C SER A 203 -4.53 -4.56 -17.54
N HIS A 204 -3.43 -4.83 -18.27
CA HIS A 204 -3.42 -5.11 -19.72
C HIS A 204 -4.18 -4.08 -20.58
N GLY A 205 -4.27 -2.82 -20.11
CA GLY A 205 -5.02 -1.76 -20.80
C GLY A 205 -6.53 -1.75 -20.53
N PHE A 206 -7.04 -2.63 -19.69
CA PHE A 206 -8.43 -2.67 -19.25
C PHE A 206 -8.59 -2.06 -17.86
N THR A 207 -9.70 -1.33 -17.66
CA THR A 207 -10.11 -0.89 -16.33
C THR A 207 -10.86 -2.04 -15.65
N TYR A 208 -10.26 -2.61 -14.60
CA TYR A 208 -10.87 -3.68 -13.82
C TYR A 208 -11.43 -3.21 -12.48
N PHE A 209 -10.98 -2.04 -12.00
CA PHE A 209 -11.35 -1.48 -10.70
C PHE A 209 -11.60 0.01 -10.79
N GLU A 210 -12.68 0.49 -10.18
CA GLU A 210 -12.96 1.90 -9.98
C GLU A 210 -13.50 2.11 -8.56
N GLN A 211 -13.00 3.14 -7.88
CA GLN A 211 -13.48 3.54 -6.56
C GLN A 211 -13.72 5.05 -6.56
N GLU A 212 -14.97 5.47 -6.43
CA GLU A 212 -15.41 6.87 -6.47
C GLU A 212 -15.89 7.34 -5.10
N TYR A 213 -15.55 8.58 -4.74
CA TYR A 213 -15.79 9.13 -3.40
C TYR A 213 -16.81 10.26 -3.42
N GLU A 214 -17.71 10.22 -2.41
CA GLU A 214 -18.71 11.26 -2.17
C GLU A 214 -18.46 11.95 -0.82
N TYR A 215 -18.59 13.28 -0.82
CA TYR A 215 -18.38 14.16 0.32
C TYR A 215 -19.67 14.90 0.63
N SER A 216 -20.29 14.62 1.77
CA SER A 216 -21.51 15.31 2.24
C SER A 216 -21.22 16.29 3.38
N SER A 217 -20.01 16.27 3.91
CA SER A 217 -19.55 17.16 4.98
C SER A 217 -18.10 17.58 4.74
N ASP A 218 -17.66 18.64 5.45
CA ASP A 218 -16.29 19.16 5.38
C ASP A 218 -15.38 18.56 6.47
N PHE A 219 -15.50 17.27 6.78
CA PHE A 219 -14.59 16.62 7.71
C PHE A 219 -13.15 16.67 7.18
N ALA A 220 -12.30 17.37 7.92
CA ALA A 220 -10.90 17.50 7.59
C ALA A 220 -10.10 16.29 8.09
N ASN A 221 -9.18 15.82 7.27
CA ASN A 221 -8.15 14.86 7.67
C ASN A 221 -6.95 15.63 8.24
N LYS A 222 -7.08 16.08 9.49
CA LYS A 222 -6.13 17.02 10.12
C LYS A 222 -4.71 16.50 10.19
N TYR A 223 -4.53 15.23 10.50
CA TYR A 223 -3.21 14.61 10.69
C TYR A 223 -2.74 13.82 9.47
N ASN A 224 -3.35 14.08 8.32
CA ASN A 224 -2.91 13.51 7.05
C ASN A 224 -2.81 11.98 7.05
N THR A 225 -3.66 11.31 7.81
CA THR A 225 -3.66 9.84 7.95
C THR A 225 -4.29 9.21 6.73
N MET A 226 -3.56 8.33 6.06
CA MET A 226 -4.13 7.51 5.01
C MET A 226 -4.90 6.34 5.61
N LEU A 227 -6.22 6.50 5.67
CA LEU A 227 -7.12 5.44 6.12
C LEU A 227 -7.30 4.40 5.01
N LEU A 228 -7.73 3.19 5.36
CA LEU A 228 -8.05 2.12 4.39
C LEU A 228 -8.97 2.61 3.28
N THR A 229 -9.89 3.49 3.62
CA THR A 229 -10.88 4.04 2.69
C THR A 229 -10.31 4.97 1.63
N LEU A 230 -9.04 5.39 1.75
CA LEU A 230 -8.37 6.34 0.85
C LEU A 230 -7.31 5.68 -0.04
N ALA A 231 -7.31 4.36 -0.12
CA ALA A 231 -6.42 3.58 -0.97
C ALA A 231 -7.20 2.47 -1.71
N PRO A 232 -6.64 1.86 -2.76
CA PRO A 232 -7.33 0.78 -3.48
C PRO A 232 -7.65 -0.38 -2.54
N GLU A 233 -8.91 -0.81 -2.54
CA GLU A 233 -9.38 -1.87 -1.63
C GLU A 233 -8.60 -3.17 -1.81
N ASP A 234 -8.36 -3.56 -3.04
CA ASP A 234 -7.65 -4.79 -3.38
C ASP A 234 -6.18 -4.78 -2.92
N LEU A 235 -5.46 -3.65 -3.03
CA LEU A 235 -4.11 -3.53 -2.47
C LEU A 235 -4.10 -3.61 -0.95
N ILE A 236 -5.05 -2.94 -0.30
CA ILE A 236 -5.13 -2.93 1.16
C ILE A 236 -5.49 -4.29 1.72
N SER A 237 -6.35 -5.04 1.05
CA SER A 237 -6.78 -6.36 1.49
C SER A 237 -5.69 -7.42 1.26
N SER A 238 -4.85 -7.28 0.25
CA SER A 238 -3.85 -8.26 -0.15
C SER A 238 -2.44 -7.97 0.35
N ASP A 239 -2.05 -6.69 0.49
CA ASP A 239 -0.68 -6.31 0.84
C ASP A 239 -0.58 -5.61 2.20
N ALA A 240 -0.16 -6.37 3.22
CA ALA A 240 0.04 -5.86 4.57
C ALA A 240 1.16 -4.80 4.64
N VAL A 241 2.22 -4.90 3.83
CA VAL A 241 3.32 -3.93 3.81
C VAL A 241 2.83 -2.61 3.20
N PHE A 242 2.08 -2.66 2.09
CA PHE A 242 1.44 -1.47 1.52
C PHE A 242 0.57 -0.77 2.56
N ARG A 243 -0.29 -1.51 3.26
CA ARG A 243 -1.16 -0.99 4.32
C ARG A 243 -0.38 -0.30 5.44
N ILE A 244 0.71 -0.93 5.92
CA ILE A 244 1.59 -0.34 6.94
C ILE A 244 2.21 0.97 6.43
N LEU A 245 2.80 0.97 5.25
CA LEU A 245 3.47 2.14 4.67
C LEU A 245 2.49 3.29 4.40
N ALA A 246 1.26 2.98 3.98
CA ALA A 246 0.19 3.95 3.78
C ALA A 246 -0.20 4.63 5.11
N VAL A 247 -0.55 3.83 6.12
CA VAL A 247 -0.99 4.33 7.44
C VAL A 247 0.11 5.13 8.13
N THR A 248 1.37 4.72 7.99
CA THR A 248 2.51 5.42 8.60
C THR A 248 2.94 6.67 7.84
N GLY A 249 2.39 6.94 6.65
CA GLY A 249 2.64 8.16 5.88
C GLY A 249 3.87 8.14 4.99
N PHE A 250 4.48 6.98 4.75
CA PHE A 250 5.58 6.84 3.80
C PHE A 250 5.12 6.88 2.33
N LEU A 251 3.83 6.63 2.06
CA LEU A 251 3.27 6.62 0.71
C LEU A 251 2.57 7.94 0.35
N GLY A 252 3.06 9.07 0.83
CA GLY A 252 2.58 10.38 0.42
C GLY A 252 1.52 10.99 1.34
N ASN A 253 1.02 12.14 0.90
CA ASN A 253 -0.03 12.87 1.60
C ASN A 253 -1.40 12.26 1.29
N ALA A 254 -2.20 12.06 2.33
CA ALA A 254 -3.57 11.59 2.20
C ALA A 254 -4.52 12.69 1.65
N SER A 255 -5.75 12.31 1.34
CA SER A 255 -6.83 13.26 1.05
C SER A 255 -7.00 14.25 2.19
N LYS A 256 -7.13 15.53 1.88
CA LYS A 256 -7.38 16.61 2.88
C LYS A 256 -8.76 16.50 3.53
N LYS A 257 -9.69 15.79 2.89
CA LYS A 257 -11.06 15.58 3.37
C LYS A 257 -11.34 14.11 3.56
N LEU A 258 -12.27 13.80 4.44
CA LEU A 258 -12.76 12.45 4.71
C LEU A 258 -14.08 12.23 3.97
N PRO A 259 -14.18 11.26 3.05
CA PRO A 259 -15.40 10.95 2.34
C PRO A 259 -16.42 10.27 3.26
N GLN A 260 -17.72 10.44 3.01
CA GLN A 260 -18.79 9.74 3.72
C GLN A 260 -19.29 8.51 2.95
N LYS A 261 -18.87 8.38 1.70
CA LYS A 261 -19.25 7.24 0.88
C LYS A 261 -18.16 6.95 -0.14
N ALA A 262 -17.95 5.67 -0.43
CA ALA A 262 -17.20 5.23 -1.59
C ALA A 262 -18.03 4.20 -2.37
N ASN A 263 -18.05 4.34 -3.71
CA ASN A 263 -18.68 3.40 -4.61
C ASN A 263 -17.56 2.65 -5.34
N LEU A 264 -17.52 1.34 -5.18
CA LEU A 264 -16.55 0.46 -5.79
C LEU A 264 -17.20 -0.29 -6.95
N SER A 265 -16.45 -0.49 -8.02
CA SER A 265 -16.88 -1.29 -9.17
C SER A 265 -15.71 -2.15 -9.63
N TYR A 266 -15.96 -3.45 -9.67
CA TYR A 266 -15.05 -4.45 -10.23
C TYR A 266 -15.59 -4.89 -11.57
N LYS A 267 -14.73 -4.97 -12.57
CA LYS A 267 -15.09 -5.30 -13.95
C LYS A 267 -14.20 -6.41 -14.46
N ASP A 268 -14.81 -7.47 -14.93
CA ASP A 268 -14.13 -8.52 -15.66
C ASP A 268 -14.46 -8.37 -17.15
N PRO A 269 -13.48 -8.04 -18.02
CA PRO A 269 -13.72 -7.88 -19.44
C PRO A 269 -14.07 -9.19 -20.16
N GLU A 270 -13.66 -10.34 -19.61
CA GLU A 270 -13.91 -11.67 -20.18
C GLU A 270 -15.23 -12.25 -19.68
N TYR A 271 -15.62 -11.92 -18.44
CA TYR A 271 -16.83 -12.41 -17.77
C TYR A 271 -17.67 -11.24 -17.23
N PRO A 272 -18.36 -10.47 -18.10
CA PRO A 272 -19.14 -9.30 -17.67
C PRO A 272 -20.25 -9.61 -16.66
N GLU A 273 -20.70 -10.86 -16.58
CA GLU A 273 -21.66 -11.34 -15.58
C GLU A 273 -21.09 -11.41 -14.16
N ASP A 274 -19.75 -11.42 -14.04
CA ASP A 274 -19.04 -11.42 -12.76
C ASP A 274 -18.71 -9.99 -12.29
N ASN A 275 -19.17 -8.96 -13.02
CA ASN A 275 -19.00 -7.57 -12.59
C ASN A 275 -19.72 -7.32 -11.27
N GLU A 276 -19.01 -6.75 -10.32
CA GLU A 276 -19.53 -6.45 -8.98
C GLU A 276 -19.48 -4.95 -8.68
N THR A 277 -20.43 -4.51 -7.88
CA THR A 277 -20.43 -3.15 -7.33
C THR A 277 -20.68 -3.21 -5.83
N GLU A 278 -19.94 -2.41 -5.07
CA GLU A 278 -20.11 -2.28 -3.64
C GLU A 278 -20.22 -0.80 -3.26
N THR A 279 -20.94 -0.52 -2.20
CA THR A 279 -20.99 0.82 -1.61
C THR A 279 -20.52 0.76 -0.16
N TRP A 280 -19.52 1.57 0.15
CA TRP A 280 -19.07 1.79 1.52
C TRP A 280 -19.72 3.04 2.10
N ASN A 281 -20.42 2.87 3.21
CA ASN A 281 -20.89 3.97 4.04
C ASN A 281 -19.89 4.20 5.14
N LEU A 282 -19.36 5.44 5.22
CA LEU A 282 -18.24 5.81 6.06
C LEU A 282 -18.72 6.74 7.17
N VAL A 283 -18.43 6.38 8.41
CA VAL A 283 -18.78 7.17 9.60
C VAL A 283 -17.50 7.43 10.38
N TYR A 284 -17.34 8.63 10.90
CA TYR A 284 -16.16 9.05 11.65
C TYR A 284 -16.56 9.61 13.01
N ASP A 285 -15.84 9.24 14.05
CA ASP A 285 -15.84 9.92 15.33
C ASP A 285 -14.58 10.80 15.41
N ILE A 286 -14.81 12.12 15.42
CA ILE A 286 -13.74 13.11 15.39
C ILE A 286 -13.91 13.99 16.61
N SER A 287 -12.86 14.06 17.43
CA SER A 287 -12.82 14.91 18.61
C SER A 287 -12.85 16.41 18.25
N SER A 288 -13.10 17.26 19.24
CA SER A 288 -13.18 18.72 19.04
C SER A 288 -11.87 19.36 18.53
N ASN A 289 -10.73 18.69 18.76
CA ASN A 289 -9.42 19.11 18.27
C ASN A 289 -9.07 18.51 16.90
N GLY A 290 -9.99 17.75 16.27
CA GLY A 290 -9.86 17.21 14.92
C GLY A 290 -9.12 15.85 14.84
N VAL A 291 -8.93 15.16 15.97
CA VAL A 291 -8.38 13.79 16.01
C VAL A 291 -9.48 12.81 15.62
N ILE A 292 -9.16 11.87 14.74
CA ILE A 292 -10.06 10.74 14.42
C ILE A 292 -9.86 9.68 15.51
N ASN A 293 -10.88 9.44 16.35
CA ASN A 293 -10.85 8.40 17.38
C ASN A 293 -11.12 7.01 16.78
N TRP A 294 -12.07 6.96 15.85
CA TRP A 294 -12.37 5.78 15.06
C TRP A 294 -13.11 6.17 13.77
N TYR A 295 -13.13 5.24 12.84
CA TYR A 295 -14.02 5.30 11.68
C TYR A 295 -14.63 3.93 11.44
N SER A 296 -15.72 3.87 10.68
CA SER A 296 -16.32 2.61 10.27
C SER A 296 -16.61 2.57 8.78
N VAL A 297 -16.52 1.36 8.23
CA VAL A 297 -16.91 1.01 6.86
C VAL A 297 -18.05 0.01 6.97
N ASN A 298 -19.22 0.37 6.48
CA ASN A 298 -20.44 -0.48 6.56
C ASN A 298 -20.70 -1.06 7.96
N GLY A 299 -20.39 -0.27 9.02
CA GLY A 299 -20.57 -0.65 10.41
C GLY A 299 -19.40 -1.43 11.04
N GLN A 300 -18.42 -1.87 10.27
CA GLN A 300 -17.17 -2.40 10.82
C GLN A 300 -16.27 -1.25 11.29
N GLN A 301 -15.97 -1.21 12.58
CA GLN A 301 -15.23 -0.12 13.21
C GLN A 301 -13.73 -0.39 13.24
N TYR A 302 -12.95 0.67 12.96
CA TYR A 302 -11.49 0.72 13.05
C TYR A 302 -11.07 1.82 14.01
N THR A 303 -10.36 1.46 15.06
CA THR A 303 -9.82 2.41 16.05
C THR A 303 -8.65 3.18 15.45
N CYS A 304 -8.55 4.46 15.84
CA CYS A 304 -7.41 5.32 15.57
C CYS A 304 -6.83 5.85 16.87
N LYS A 305 -5.51 5.74 17.01
CA LYS A 305 -4.77 6.31 18.14
C LYS A 305 -3.52 6.99 17.63
N PHE A 306 -3.15 8.07 18.27
CA PHE A 306 -2.02 8.90 17.89
C PHE A 306 -1.17 9.26 19.09
N ILE A 307 0.10 9.48 18.84
CA ILE A 307 1.06 10.08 19.79
C ILE A 307 1.67 11.33 19.18
N ASP A 308 2.07 12.26 20.04
CA ASP A 308 2.87 13.42 19.67
C ASP A 308 4.39 13.10 19.58
N ALA A 309 5.20 14.14 19.39
CA ALA A 309 6.66 14.01 19.31
C ALA A 309 7.28 13.52 20.63
N ASP A 310 6.63 13.75 21.76
CA ASP A 310 7.06 13.33 23.10
C ASP A 310 6.52 11.95 23.47
N HIS A 311 5.92 11.22 22.52
CA HIS A 311 5.30 9.90 22.69
C HIS A 311 4.10 9.89 23.66
N VAL A 312 3.42 11.04 23.82
CA VAL A 312 2.21 11.17 24.62
C VAL A 312 0.98 10.91 23.74
N GLU A 313 0.05 10.08 24.22
CA GLU A 313 -1.20 9.78 23.51
C GLU A 313 -2.07 11.04 23.37
N ILE A 314 -2.53 11.32 22.16
CA ILE A 314 -3.42 12.44 21.83
C ILE A 314 -4.86 11.91 21.81
N GLN A 315 -5.74 12.57 22.59
CA GLN A 315 -7.16 12.25 22.67
C GLN A 315 -8.03 13.33 22.03
#